data_df5349f74e5a6ac69f86a30032e870c5
#
_entry.id   df5349f74e5a6ac69f86a30032e870c5
#
_cell.length_a   1.000
_cell.length_b   1.000
_cell.length_c   1.000
_cell.angle_alpha   90.00
_cell.angle_beta   90.00
_cell.angle_gamma   90.00
#
_symmetry.space_group_name_H-M   'P 1'
#
loop_
_entity.id
_entity.type
_entity.pdbx_description
1 polymer ?
#
loop_
_entity_poly.entity_id
_entity_poly.type
_entity_poly.pdbx_seq_one_letter_code
_entity_poly.pdbx_strand_id
1 'polypeptide(L)'
;MLMLAGCGTVMQTSVDFVRTAVAGKDDLSEAATKVAALPYASLLMDDGQYRAVMVLGNDDEGRLSWHSRQAVVFLCEGGVLCGTHGLRAGLDDARIEGDNPFTDLRTVGEAGITVSRRYDWRSGYRYGVPVTGQLRRVGQESVADPLGRSRTLARYEERLEGPGVEGTNTYWVDPATGVLWKSRQLAAPDVYLEINLIKPYRRRSQ
;
A
#
# COMPACT_ATOMS: atom_id res chain seq x y z
N MET A 1 -23.34 -3.96 -45.33
CA MET A 1 -22.50 -2.87 -44.78
C MET A 1 -22.79 -2.81 -43.31
N LEU A 2 -22.02 -3.58 -42.48
CA LEU A 2 -22.17 -3.63 -41.03
C LEU A 2 -21.23 -2.56 -40.40
N MET A 3 -21.81 -1.62 -39.68
CA MET A 3 -21.05 -0.67 -38.87
C MET A 3 -20.78 -1.31 -37.48
N LEU A 4 -19.50 -1.56 -37.16
CA LEU A 4 -19.06 -1.88 -35.82
C LEU A 4 -18.93 -0.54 -35.04
N ALA A 5 -19.84 -0.31 -34.13
CA ALA A 5 -19.70 0.77 -33.13
C ALA A 5 -18.77 0.30 -32.01
N GLY A 6 -17.57 0.90 -31.93
CA GLY A 6 -16.51 0.51 -31.05
C GLY A 6 -16.77 0.93 -29.59
N CYS A 7 -16.44 0.05 -28.68
CA CYS A 7 -16.34 0.27 -27.23
C CYS A 7 -15.15 1.20 -26.91
N GLY A 8 -15.33 2.51 -27.02
CA GLY A 8 -14.28 3.49 -26.74
C GLY A 8 -14.46 4.33 -25.46
N THR A 9 -15.65 4.31 -24.87
CA THR A 9 -16.01 5.34 -23.86
C THR A 9 -15.63 5.00 -22.43
N VAL A 10 -15.48 3.73 -22.07
CA VAL A 10 -15.21 3.32 -20.67
C VAL A 10 -13.73 3.51 -20.28
N MET A 11 -12.81 3.36 -21.22
CA MET A 11 -11.38 3.52 -20.97
C MET A 11 -10.95 4.99 -20.84
N GLN A 12 -11.56 5.90 -21.59
CA GLN A 12 -11.26 7.33 -21.53
C GLN A 12 -11.69 7.97 -20.21
N THR A 13 -12.83 7.56 -19.66
CA THR A 13 -13.32 8.10 -18.35
C THR A 13 -12.39 7.72 -17.19
N SER A 14 -11.77 6.55 -17.21
CA SER A 14 -10.83 6.11 -16.16
C SER A 14 -9.49 6.85 -16.23
N VAL A 15 -9.01 7.18 -17.43
CA VAL A 15 -7.75 7.91 -17.64
C VAL A 15 -7.89 9.39 -17.30
N ASP A 16 -9.01 10.02 -17.62
CA ASP A 16 -9.25 11.43 -17.31
C ASP A 16 -9.45 11.66 -15.82
N PHE A 17 -9.99 10.69 -15.08
CA PHE A 17 -10.15 10.78 -13.64
C PHE A 17 -8.82 10.72 -12.88
N VAL A 18 -7.89 9.88 -13.33
CA VAL A 18 -6.51 9.83 -12.78
C VAL A 18 -5.76 11.14 -13.04
N ARG A 19 -6.12 11.90 -14.07
CA ARG A 19 -5.54 13.23 -14.36
C ARG A 19 -5.91 14.31 -13.35
N THR A 20 -7.00 14.17 -12.61
CA THR A 20 -7.50 15.22 -11.68
C THR A 20 -6.92 15.08 -10.27
N ALA A 21 -6.22 13.98 -9.93
CA ALA A 21 -5.78 13.66 -8.57
C ALA A 21 -4.38 14.21 -8.19
N VAL A 22 -3.95 15.34 -8.73
CA VAL A 22 -2.68 15.98 -8.33
C VAL A 22 -2.91 17.45 -8.03
N ALA A 23 -3.11 17.76 -6.77
CA ALA A 23 -3.16 19.14 -6.29
C ALA A 23 -2.94 19.19 -4.76
N GLY A 24 -2.79 20.37 -4.18
CA GLY A 24 -2.42 20.63 -2.80
C GLY A 24 -3.25 19.91 -1.72
N LYS A 25 -2.96 20.17 -0.45
CA LYS A 25 -3.51 19.44 0.70
C LYS A 25 -5.05 19.41 0.74
N ASP A 26 -5.70 20.49 0.31
CA ASP A 26 -7.17 20.63 0.27
C ASP A 26 -7.79 19.82 -0.89
N ASP A 27 -7.08 19.73 -2.01
CA ASP A 27 -7.49 18.98 -3.19
C ASP A 27 -7.46 17.44 -2.97
N LEU A 28 -6.60 16.94 -2.07
CA LEU A 28 -6.51 15.50 -1.80
C LEU A 28 -7.72 14.96 -1.02
N SER A 29 -8.29 15.74 -0.11
CA SER A 29 -9.52 15.36 0.60
C SER A 29 -10.71 15.31 -0.36
N GLU A 30 -10.81 16.28 -1.26
CA GLU A 30 -11.83 16.29 -2.30
C GLU A 30 -11.63 15.13 -3.30
N ALA A 31 -10.39 14.89 -3.72
CA ALA A 31 -10.04 13.76 -4.57
C ALA A 31 -10.36 12.41 -3.91
N ALA A 32 -10.04 12.24 -2.62
CA ALA A 32 -10.38 11.04 -1.85
C ALA A 32 -11.90 10.82 -1.80
N THR A 33 -12.66 11.89 -1.58
CA THR A 33 -14.13 11.83 -1.55
C THR A 33 -14.71 11.44 -2.92
N LYS A 34 -14.22 12.03 -4.00
CA LYS A 34 -14.64 11.70 -5.37
C LYS A 34 -14.33 10.23 -5.70
N VAL A 35 -13.12 9.75 -5.35
CA VAL A 35 -12.69 8.38 -5.61
C VAL A 35 -13.47 7.38 -4.76
N ALA A 36 -13.81 7.71 -3.53
CA ALA A 36 -14.62 6.85 -2.65
C ALA A 36 -16.01 6.53 -3.24
N ALA A 37 -16.57 7.44 -4.03
CA ALA A 37 -17.85 7.25 -4.72
C ALA A 37 -17.74 6.28 -5.93
N LEU A 38 -16.55 6.03 -6.45
CA LEU A 38 -16.35 5.13 -7.59
C LEU A 38 -16.39 3.66 -7.15
N PRO A 39 -16.69 2.73 -8.09
CA PRO A 39 -16.73 1.30 -7.78
C PRO A 39 -15.34 0.66 -7.54
N TYR A 40 -14.25 1.41 -7.70
CA TYR A 40 -12.88 0.92 -7.64
C TYR A 40 -12.32 0.96 -6.21
N ALA A 41 -11.47 -0.01 -5.88
CA ALA A 41 -10.63 0.06 -4.69
C ALA A 41 -9.62 1.20 -4.82
N SER A 42 -9.36 1.90 -3.71
CA SER A 42 -8.53 3.10 -3.73
C SER A 42 -7.82 3.33 -2.41
N LEU A 43 -6.68 4.01 -2.48
CA LEU A 43 -5.86 4.39 -1.34
C LEU A 43 -5.25 5.78 -1.53
N LEU A 44 -4.80 6.39 -0.44
CA LEU A 44 -3.93 7.54 -0.41
C LEU A 44 -2.51 7.08 -0.09
N MET A 45 -1.54 7.47 -0.90
CA MET A 45 -0.13 7.21 -0.71
C MET A 45 0.62 8.53 -0.45
N ASP A 46 1.62 8.48 0.45
CA ASP A 46 2.49 9.60 0.80
C ASP A 46 3.92 9.08 1.02
N ASP A 47 4.92 9.61 0.30
CA ASP A 47 6.35 9.30 0.51
C ASP A 47 7.12 10.45 1.19
N GLY A 48 6.38 11.46 1.69
CA GLY A 48 6.90 12.69 2.28
C GLY A 48 7.22 13.80 1.26
N GLN A 49 7.28 13.50 -0.03
CA GLN A 49 7.51 14.46 -1.12
C GLN A 49 6.39 14.44 -2.16
N TYR A 50 5.84 13.27 -2.43
CA TYR A 50 4.75 13.06 -3.36
C TYR A 50 3.58 12.39 -2.65
N ARG A 51 2.40 12.99 -2.79
CA ARG A 51 1.12 12.45 -2.30
C ARG A 51 0.18 12.24 -3.45
N ALA A 52 -0.51 11.10 -3.45
CA ALA A 52 -1.50 10.82 -4.48
C ALA A 52 -2.59 9.89 -3.99
N VAL A 53 -3.82 10.14 -4.48
CA VAL A 53 -4.86 9.12 -4.49
C VAL A 53 -4.55 8.13 -5.61
N MET A 54 -4.54 6.85 -5.28
CA MET A 54 -4.26 5.77 -6.22
C MET A 54 -5.46 4.85 -6.33
N VAL A 55 -5.68 4.32 -7.52
CA VAL A 55 -6.72 3.32 -7.79
C VAL A 55 -6.09 1.97 -8.13
N LEU A 56 -6.77 0.90 -7.77
CA LEU A 56 -6.35 -0.45 -8.13
C LEU A 56 -6.47 -0.63 -9.66
N GLY A 57 -5.35 -0.94 -10.30
CA GLY A 57 -5.28 -1.22 -11.74
C GLY A 57 -5.35 -2.71 -12.05
N ASN A 58 -4.65 -3.55 -11.28
CA ASN A 58 -4.61 -4.98 -11.51
C ASN A 58 -4.39 -5.78 -10.21
N ASP A 59 -4.91 -7.01 -10.20
CA ASP A 59 -4.58 -8.08 -9.24
C ASP A 59 -3.93 -9.23 -10.03
N ASP A 60 -2.63 -9.37 -9.87
CA ASP A 60 -1.84 -10.44 -10.45
C ASP A 60 -1.49 -11.44 -9.34
N GLU A 61 -2.36 -12.43 -9.16
CA GLU A 61 -2.24 -13.52 -8.17
C GLU A 61 -1.95 -13.05 -6.73
N GLY A 62 -2.49 -11.88 -6.34
CA GLY A 62 -2.29 -11.28 -5.02
C GLY A 62 -1.26 -10.16 -4.99
N ARG A 63 -0.56 -9.91 -6.08
CA ARG A 63 0.23 -8.71 -6.28
C ARG A 63 -0.64 -7.61 -6.87
N LEU A 64 -1.07 -6.68 -6.03
CA LEU A 64 -1.97 -5.59 -6.38
C LEU A 64 -1.17 -4.39 -6.90
N SER A 65 -1.44 -3.93 -8.12
CA SER A 65 -0.84 -2.71 -8.64
C SER A 65 -1.79 -1.52 -8.47
N TRP A 66 -1.32 -0.52 -7.72
CA TRP A 66 -2.05 0.71 -7.45
C TRP A 66 -1.45 1.85 -8.26
N HIS A 67 -2.27 2.56 -9.01
CA HIS A 67 -1.84 3.52 -10.00
C HIS A 67 -2.28 4.94 -9.66
N SER A 68 -1.34 5.86 -9.81
CA SER A 68 -1.59 7.30 -9.93
C SER A 68 -1.07 7.79 -11.29
N ARG A 69 -1.10 9.09 -11.51
CA ARG A 69 -0.60 9.68 -12.76
C ARG A 69 0.91 9.47 -12.97
N GLN A 70 1.71 9.45 -11.90
CA GLN A 70 3.17 9.48 -11.97
C GLN A 70 3.82 8.22 -11.39
N ALA A 71 3.09 7.47 -10.58
CA ALA A 71 3.65 6.37 -9.82
C ALA A 71 2.75 5.13 -9.80
N VAL A 72 3.38 3.99 -9.63
CA VAL A 72 2.73 2.72 -9.32
C VAL A 72 3.32 2.18 -8.02
N VAL A 73 2.45 1.72 -7.13
CA VAL A 73 2.81 1.02 -5.90
C VAL A 73 2.30 -0.41 -6.00
N PHE A 74 3.14 -1.37 -5.68
CA PHE A 74 2.77 -2.77 -5.62
C PHE A 74 2.63 -3.20 -4.17
N LEU A 75 1.44 -3.70 -3.84
CA LEU A 75 1.17 -4.34 -2.55
C LEU A 75 0.94 -5.82 -2.80
N CYS A 76 1.76 -6.64 -2.16
CA CYS A 76 1.64 -8.09 -2.17
C CYS A 76 0.69 -8.56 -1.07
N GLU A 77 0.54 -9.87 -0.94
CA GLU A 77 -0.39 -10.50 -0.02
C GLU A 77 -0.22 -9.98 1.41
N GLY A 78 -1.34 -9.69 2.08
CA GLY A 78 -1.34 -9.05 3.40
C GLY A 78 -1.11 -7.54 3.38
N GLY A 79 -1.05 -6.90 2.20
CA GLY A 79 -0.81 -5.46 2.05
C GLY A 79 0.65 -5.04 2.27
N VAL A 80 1.57 -5.99 2.13
CA VAL A 80 3.01 -5.73 2.22
C VAL A 80 3.47 -4.98 0.99
N LEU A 81 4.20 -3.87 1.19
CA LEU A 81 4.84 -3.14 0.10
C LEU A 81 5.90 -4.04 -0.55
N CYS A 82 5.74 -4.35 -1.83
CA CYS A 82 6.64 -5.24 -2.55
C CYS A 82 7.22 -4.64 -3.83
N GLY A 83 6.95 -3.37 -4.12
CA GLY A 83 7.59 -2.69 -5.25
C GLY A 83 7.05 -1.29 -5.47
N THR A 84 7.84 -0.47 -6.17
CA THR A 84 7.44 0.88 -6.59
C THR A 84 7.95 1.19 -7.99
N HIS A 85 7.19 2.00 -8.73
CA HIS A 85 7.63 2.56 -9.98
C HIS A 85 7.27 4.06 -10.02
N GLY A 86 8.16 4.89 -10.58
CA GLY A 86 7.96 6.33 -10.66
C GLY A 86 8.14 7.08 -9.33
N LEU A 87 8.55 6.40 -8.26
CA LEU A 87 8.90 6.99 -6.96
C LEU A 87 10.42 7.00 -6.77
N ARG A 88 10.89 7.93 -5.94
CA ARG A 88 12.31 8.08 -5.59
C ARG A 88 12.91 6.88 -4.86
N ALA A 89 12.08 6.14 -4.14
CA ALA A 89 12.52 4.97 -3.38
C ALA A 89 13.22 3.90 -4.24
N GLY A 90 12.76 3.68 -5.47
CA GLY A 90 13.36 2.71 -6.39
C GLY A 90 13.34 1.28 -5.86
N LEU A 91 12.27 0.90 -5.15
CA LEU A 91 12.06 -0.47 -4.68
C LEU A 91 11.65 -1.34 -5.87
N ASP A 92 12.56 -2.21 -6.32
CA ASP A 92 12.28 -3.13 -7.41
C ASP A 92 11.51 -4.36 -6.93
N ASP A 93 11.90 -4.89 -5.75
CA ASP A 93 11.19 -6.00 -5.10
C ASP A 93 11.39 -5.99 -3.58
N ALA A 94 10.39 -6.45 -2.85
CA ALA A 94 10.51 -6.82 -1.45
C ALA A 94 9.64 -8.05 -1.20
N ARG A 95 10.25 -9.12 -0.67
CA ARG A 95 9.57 -10.39 -0.43
C ARG A 95 9.78 -10.88 0.98
N ILE A 96 8.81 -11.61 1.49
CA ILE A 96 8.91 -12.36 2.72
C ILE A 96 9.40 -13.76 2.36
N GLU A 97 10.37 -14.26 3.14
CA GLU A 97 10.88 -15.61 3.02
C GLU A 97 10.20 -16.50 4.08
N GLY A 98 9.57 -17.60 3.65
CA GLY A 98 8.81 -18.50 4.51
C GLY A 98 7.36 -18.06 4.73
N ASP A 99 6.84 -18.31 5.92
CA ASP A 99 5.44 -17.99 6.26
C ASP A 99 5.19 -16.48 6.26
N ASN A 100 4.07 -16.07 5.68
CA ASN A 100 3.67 -14.67 5.63
C ASN A 100 2.63 -14.33 6.72
N PRO A 101 3.06 -13.74 7.86
CA PRO A 101 2.15 -13.41 8.94
C PRO A 101 1.20 -12.24 8.61
N PHE A 102 1.48 -11.49 7.54
CA PHE A 102 0.67 -10.33 7.15
C PHE A 102 -0.66 -10.73 6.50
N THR A 103 -0.83 -11.98 6.12
CA THR A 103 -2.12 -12.53 5.65
C THR A 103 -3.21 -12.43 6.71
N ASP A 104 -2.84 -12.56 8.00
CA ASP A 104 -3.70 -12.27 9.14
C ASP A 104 -2.89 -11.80 10.36
N LEU A 105 -2.64 -10.51 10.43
CA LEU A 105 -1.91 -9.88 11.54
C LEU A 105 -2.56 -10.09 12.91
N ARG A 106 -3.86 -10.44 12.98
CA ARG A 106 -4.56 -10.68 14.26
C ARG A 106 -4.01 -11.89 15.01
N THR A 107 -3.30 -12.79 14.32
CA THR A 107 -2.62 -13.95 14.92
C THR A 107 -1.33 -13.58 15.63
N VAL A 108 -0.78 -12.38 15.38
CA VAL A 108 0.47 -11.91 15.98
C VAL A 108 0.18 -11.23 17.32
N GLY A 109 0.76 -11.78 18.40
CA GLY A 109 0.63 -11.25 19.75
C GLY A 109 1.70 -10.23 20.13
N GLU A 110 1.70 -9.83 21.40
CA GLU A 110 2.67 -8.90 21.99
C GLU A 110 4.07 -9.52 22.13
N ALA A 111 4.15 -10.85 22.30
CA ALA A 111 5.42 -11.57 22.32
C ALA A 111 6.20 -11.42 21.00
N GLY A 112 5.47 -11.22 19.91
CA GLY A 112 6.06 -10.99 18.59
C GLY A 112 6.57 -12.26 17.92
N ILE A 113 6.96 -12.08 16.66
CA ILE A 113 7.54 -13.12 15.81
C ILE A 113 8.66 -12.53 14.95
N THR A 114 9.55 -13.36 14.48
CA THR A 114 10.60 -12.98 13.53
C THR A 114 10.11 -13.20 12.10
N VAL A 115 10.34 -12.22 11.24
CA VAL A 115 10.02 -12.25 9.81
C VAL A 115 11.31 -12.10 9.01
N SER A 116 11.58 -13.03 8.10
CA SER A 116 12.70 -12.91 7.17
C SER A 116 12.24 -12.22 5.90
N ARG A 117 12.99 -11.21 5.48
CA ARG A 117 12.70 -10.42 4.28
C ARG A 117 13.90 -10.34 3.37
N ARG A 118 13.64 -10.09 2.09
CA ARG A 118 14.66 -9.74 1.12
C ARG A 118 14.23 -8.53 0.31
N TYR A 119 15.13 -7.59 0.15
CA TYR A 119 14.87 -6.35 -0.57
C TYR A 119 15.80 -6.20 -1.76
N ASP A 120 15.25 -5.67 -2.86
CA ASP A 120 15.96 -5.32 -4.07
C ASP A 120 15.71 -3.81 -4.37
N TRP A 121 16.77 -3.01 -4.28
CA TRP A 121 16.72 -1.59 -4.58
C TRP A 121 17.57 -1.24 -5.79
N ARG A 122 16.98 -0.54 -6.76
CA ARG A 122 17.68 -0.02 -7.92
C ARG A 122 18.75 1.00 -7.54
N SER A 123 18.45 1.86 -6.57
CA SER A 123 19.40 2.82 -6.04
C SER A 123 20.57 2.11 -5.38
N GLY A 124 21.78 2.39 -5.87
CA GLY A 124 23.01 1.77 -5.38
C GLY A 124 23.17 0.29 -5.74
N TYR A 125 22.33 -0.25 -6.65
CA TYR A 125 22.42 -1.64 -7.12
C TYR A 125 22.41 -2.67 -5.98
N ARG A 126 21.55 -2.47 -5.00
CA ARG A 126 21.47 -3.30 -3.79
C ARG A 126 20.40 -4.37 -3.99
N TYR A 127 20.80 -5.56 -4.37
CA TYR A 127 19.91 -6.69 -4.62
C TYR A 127 20.12 -7.82 -3.63
N GLY A 128 19.02 -8.53 -3.31
CA GLY A 128 19.04 -9.66 -2.40
C GLY A 128 19.43 -9.29 -0.97
N VAL A 129 19.19 -8.05 -0.53
CA VAL A 129 19.57 -7.59 0.82
C VAL A 129 18.73 -8.29 1.87
N PRO A 130 19.32 -9.15 2.73
CA PRO A 130 18.59 -9.82 3.79
C PRO A 130 18.24 -8.82 4.91
N VAL A 131 16.99 -8.86 5.36
CA VAL A 131 16.53 -8.02 6.47
C VAL A 131 15.68 -8.89 7.40
N THR A 132 15.95 -8.79 8.69
CA THR A 132 15.15 -9.44 9.73
C THR A 132 14.18 -8.43 10.31
N GLY A 133 12.90 -8.79 10.37
CA GLY A 133 11.83 -8.03 11.04
C GLY A 133 11.47 -8.68 12.38
N GLN A 134 11.34 -7.86 13.43
CA GLN A 134 10.71 -8.27 14.68
C GLN A 134 9.31 -7.66 14.73
N LEU A 135 8.31 -8.45 14.40
CA LEU A 135 6.91 -8.04 14.27
C LEU A 135 6.14 -8.36 15.54
N ARG A 136 5.45 -7.38 16.12
CA ARG A 136 4.63 -7.57 17.32
C ARG A 136 3.42 -6.63 17.34
N ARG A 137 2.40 -7.02 18.08
CA ARG A 137 1.30 -6.14 18.45
C ARG A 137 1.76 -5.19 19.56
N VAL A 138 1.45 -3.88 19.41
CA VAL A 138 1.86 -2.86 20.39
C VAL A 138 0.68 -2.13 21.05
N GLY A 139 -0.56 -2.41 20.63
CA GLY A 139 -1.74 -1.83 21.25
C GLY A 139 -2.87 -1.54 20.26
N GLN A 140 -3.64 -0.50 20.57
CA GLN A 140 -4.69 0.04 19.71
C GLN A 140 -4.55 1.56 19.61
N GLU A 141 -4.98 2.11 18.50
CA GLU A 141 -4.90 3.54 18.22
C GLU A 141 -6.13 4.02 17.45
N SER A 142 -6.61 5.22 17.77
CA SER A 142 -7.65 5.88 16.98
C SER A 142 -7.01 6.64 15.83
N VAL A 143 -7.32 6.23 14.61
CA VAL A 143 -6.72 6.75 13.37
C VAL A 143 -7.82 7.38 12.51
N ALA A 144 -7.61 8.61 12.04
CA ALA A 144 -8.46 9.21 11.02
C ALA A 144 -8.13 8.63 9.64
N ASP A 145 -9.13 8.19 8.91
CA ASP A 145 -8.98 7.79 7.51
C ASP A 145 -8.94 9.03 6.57
N PRO A 146 -8.58 8.87 5.29
CA PRO A 146 -8.53 9.99 4.34
C PRO A 146 -9.85 10.74 4.11
N LEU A 147 -10.98 10.18 4.56
CA LEU A 147 -12.31 10.80 4.52
C LEU A 147 -12.69 11.44 5.85
N GLY A 148 -11.76 11.55 6.81
CA GLY A 148 -11.98 12.14 8.12
C GLY A 148 -12.73 11.27 9.13
N ARG A 149 -13.02 9.99 8.82
CA ARG A 149 -13.69 9.07 9.74
C ARG A 149 -12.68 8.47 10.70
N SER A 150 -12.99 8.47 11.98
CA SER A 150 -12.16 7.85 13.01
C SER A 150 -12.38 6.33 13.08
N ARG A 151 -11.29 5.56 13.21
CA ARG A 151 -11.29 4.10 13.36
C ARG A 151 -10.39 3.72 14.51
N THR A 152 -10.85 2.86 15.40
CA THR A 152 -10.00 2.22 16.41
C THR A 152 -9.38 0.97 15.80
N LEU A 153 -8.07 0.99 15.59
CA LEU A 153 -7.31 -0.05 14.89
C LEU A 153 -6.27 -0.66 15.82
N ALA A 154 -6.04 -1.96 15.69
CA ALA A 154 -4.91 -2.61 16.33
C ALA A 154 -3.62 -2.18 15.62
N ARG A 155 -2.62 -1.79 16.40
CA ARG A 155 -1.33 -1.33 15.91
C ARG A 155 -0.28 -2.40 16.10
N TYR A 156 0.47 -2.63 15.03
CA TYR A 156 1.61 -3.56 14.97
C TYR A 156 2.85 -2.80 14.54
N GLU A 157 3.99 -3.17 15.10
CA GLU A 157 5.30 -2.66 14.70
C GLU A 157 6.19 -3.82 14.28
N GLU A 158 6.94 -3.60 13.21
CA GLU A 158 7.98 -4.49 12.73
C GLU A 158 9.30 -3.74 12.72
N ARG A 159 10.16 -4.01 13.69
CA ARG A 159 11.52 -3.47 13.69
C ARG A 159 12.36 -4.24 12.69
N LEU A 160 12.93 -3.50 11.74
CA LEU A 160 13.76 -4.03 10.66
C LEU A 160 15.24 -3.84 10.98
N GLU A 161 16.03 -4.88 10.71
CA GLU A 161 17.47 -4.84 10.88
C GLU A 161 18.14 -5.67 9.77
N GLY A 162 19.16 -5.09 9.11
CA GLY A 162 19.92 -5.74 8.04
C GLY A 162 21.09 -4.90 7.56
N PRO A 163 21.87 -5.38 6.59
CA PRO A 163 23.01 -4.63 6.05
C PRO A 163 22.61 -3.25 5.49
N GLY A 164 22.93 -2.18 6.22
CA GLY A 164 22.54 -0.79 5.87
C GLY A 164 21.04 -0.57 5.84
N VAL A 165 20.31 -1.29 6.67
CA VAL A 165 18.87 -1.14 6.89
C VAL A 165 18.61 -1.18 8.38
N GLU A 166 18.04 -0.11 8.90
CA GLU A 166 17.48 -0.04 10.23
C GLU A 166 16.19 0.78 10.16
N GLY A 167 15.13 0.32 10.80
CA GLY A 167 13.88 1.07 10.75
C GLY A 167 12.71 0.35 11.39
N THR A 168 11.54 0.93 11.29
CA THR A 168 10.31 0.35 11.82
C THR A 168 9.16 0.55 10.85
N ASN A 169 8.60 -0.55 10.37
CA ASN A 169 7.31 -0.55 9.71
C ASN A 169 6.20 -0.51 10.76
N THR A 170 5.09 0.12 10.41
CA THR A 170 3.91 0.18 11.28
C THR A 170 2.66 -0.18 10.48
N TYR A 171 1.77 -0.95 11.10
CA TYR A 171 0.55 -1.45 10.47
C TYR A 171 -0.63 -1.21 11.40
N TRP A 172 -1.76 -0.74 10.86
CA TRP A 172 -3.01 -0.50 11.59
C TRP A 172 -4.12 -1.33 10.97
N VAL A 173 -4.59 -2.28 11.73
CA VAL A 173 -5.50 -3.35 11.29
C VAL A 173 -6.81 -3.27 12.04
N ASP A 174 -7.91 -3.41 11.35
CA ASP A 174 -9.22 -3.56 11.98
C ASP A 174 -9.27 -4.93 12.72
N PRO A 175 -9.42 -4.93 14.05
CA PRO A 175 -9.38 -6.15 14.83
C PRO A 175 -10.53 -7.11 14.52
N ALA A 176 -11.65 -6.61 14.00
CA ALA A 176 -12.81 -7.43 13.68
C ALA A 176 -12.69 -8.10 12.31
N THR A 177 -12.19 -7.35 11.32
CA THR A 177 -12.19 -7.80 9.90
C THR A 177 -10.83 -8.24 9.39
N GLY A 178 -9.73 -7.87 10.06
CA GLY A 178 -8.36 -8.11 9.61
C GLY A 178 -7.91 -7.16 8.47
N VAL A 179 -8.74 -6.18 8.08
CA VAL A 179 -8.39 -5.23 7.01
C VAL A 179 -7.27 -4.31 7.49
N LEU A 180 -6.17 -4.26 6.74
CA LEU A 180 -5.08 -3.31 6.92
C LEU A 180 -5.52 -1.95 6.37
N TRP A 181 -5.94 -1.03 7.26
CA TRP A 181 -6.44 0.30 6.87
C TRP A 181 -5.32 1.31 6.63
N LYS A 182 -4.25 1.19 7.39
CA LYS A 182 -3.11 2.09 7.26
C LYS A 182 -1.82 1.31 7.47
N SER A 183 -0.78 1.68 6.72
CA SER A 183 0.57 1.23 6.97
C SER A 183 1.59 2.32 6.69
N ARG A 184 2.74 2.21 7.35
CA ARG A 184 3.95 2.98 7.06
C ARG A 184 5.07 1.97 6.88
N GLN A 185 5.55 1.81 5.65
CA GLN A 185 6.47 0.74 5.29
C GLN A 185 7.73 1.30 4.63
N LEU A 186 8.87 0.69 4.96
CA LEU A 186 10.16 1.02 4.37
C LEU A 186 10.15 0.72 2.87
N ALA A 187 10.37 1.74 2.06
CA ALA A 187 10.48 1.64 0.60
C ALA A 187 11.93 1.73 0.12
N ALA A 188 12.80 2.41 0.87
CA ALA A 188 14.27 2.42 0.72
C ALA A 188 14.87 2.79 2.08
N PRO A 189 16.19 2.63 2.29
CA PRO A 189 16.84 3.15 3.48
C PRO A 189 16.41 4.61 3.72
N ASP A 190 15.88 4.88 4.91
CA ASP A 190 15.37 6.20 5.36
C ASP A 190 14.16 6.75 4.57
N VAL A 191 13.59 5.98 3.63
CA VAL A 191 12.40 6.37 2.85
C VAL A 191 11.24 5.45 3.18
N TYR A 192 10.13 6.04 3.62
CA TYR A 192 8.90 5.31 3.95
C TYR A 192 7.76 5.71 3.03
N LEU A 193 6.90 4.75 2.73
CA LEU A 193 5.58 5.00 2.18
C LEU A 193 4.54 4.88 3.28
N GLU A 194 3.75 5.93 3.46
CA GLU A 194 2.49 5.86 4.20
C GLU A 194 1.36 5.56 3.23
N ILE A 195 0.60 4.53 3.54
CA ILE A 195 -0.49 4.02 2.71
C ILE A 195 -1.75 4.01 3.57
N ASN A 196 -2.79 4.72 3.14
CA ASN A 196 -4.07 4.79 3.84
C ASN A 196 -5.18 4.34 2.90
N LEU A 197 -5.90 3.28 3.24
CA LEU A 197 -7.03 2.82 2.44
C LEU A 197 -8.18 3.84 2.48
N ILE A 198 -8.73 4.15 1.31
CA ILE A 198 -9.99 4.86 1.14
C ILE A 198 -11.11 3.84 0.97
N LYS A 199 -10.89 2.86 0.08
CA LYS A 199 -11.82 1.78 -0.23
C LYS A 199 -11.07 0.47 -0.42
N PRO A 200 -11.32 -0.56 0.42
CA PRO A 200 -10.60 -1.82 0.34
C PRO A 200 -10.97 -2.60 -0.92
N TYR A 201 -10.00 -3.32 -1.44
CA TYR A 201 -10.22 -4.33 -2.48
C TYR A 201 -10.85 -5.57 -1.86
N ARG A 202 -11.85 -6.11 -2.56
CA ARG A 202 -12.43 -7.42 -2.26
C ARG A 202 -12.29 -8.28 -3.49
N ARG A 203 -11.49 -9.32 -3.39
CA ARG A 203 -11.42 -10.34 -4.45
C ARG A 203 -12.81 -10.94 -4.61
N ARG A 204 -13.34 -10.95 -5.83
CA ARG A 204 -14.57 -11.69 -6.11
C ARG A 204 -14.24 -13.17 -5.96
N SER A 205 -14.91 -13.89 -5.07
CA SER A 205 -14.92 -15.34 -5.10
C SER A 205 -15.51 -15.79 -6.43
N GLN A 206 -14.73 -16.54 -7.19
CA GLN A 206 -15.20 -17.24 -8.39
C GLN A 206 -16.15 -18.37 -7.98
#